data_573d3f55c70648d186f4932e4a4c2c67
#
_entry.id   573d3f55c70648d186f4932e4a4c2c67
#
_cell.length_a   1.000
_cell.length_b   1.000
_cell.length_c   1.000
_cell.angle_alpha   90.00
_cell.angle_beta   90.00
_cell.angle_gamma   90.00
#
_symmetry.space_group_name_H-M   'P 1'
#
loop_
_entity.id
_entity.type
_entity.pdbx_description
1 polymer ?
#
loop_
_entity_poly.entity_id
_entity_poly.type
_entity_poly.pdbx_seq_one_letter_code
_entity_poly.pdbx_strand_id
1 'polypeptide(L)'
;MKNAIILHGTGTKKDEFWFPYLKNELEKLGYDVWLPQLSNDEHPNLNEWLPYILSNGKFTEETVLIGHSAGAQVILSVLEHLDVAIRQAIL
;
A
#
# COMPACT_ATOMS: atom_id res chain seq x y z
N MET A 1 -9.61 6.31 -13.07
CA MET A 1 -9.43 7.12 -11.87
C MET A 1 -8.10 6.79 -11.20
N LYS A 2 -7.33 7.78 -10.86
CA LYS A 2 -6.05 7.55 -10.21
C LYS A 2 -6.24 7.17 -8.75
N ASN A 3 -5.48 6.18 -8.29
CA ASN A 3 -5.56 5.70 -6.92
C ASN A 3 -4.18 5.45 -6.34
N ALA A 4 -4.11 5.46 -5.02
CA ALA A 4 -2.88 5.18 -4.29
C ALA A 4 -3.17 4.18 -3.18
N ILE A 5 -2.20 3.31 -2.93
CA ILE A 5 -2.26 2.34 -1.84
C ILE A 5 -1.05 2.59 -0.95
N ILE A 6 -1.30 2.87 0.34
CA ILE A 6 -0.25 3.14 1.31
C ILE A 6 -0.20 1.98 2.30
N LEU A 7 0.96 1.35 2.40
CA LEU A 7 1.14 0.18 3.25
C LEU A 7 2.14 0.50 4.39
N HIS A 8 1.65 0.40 5.62
CA HIS A 8 2.48 0.63 6.80
C HIS A 8 3.48 -0.52 6.98
N GLY A 9 4.42 -0.36 7.89
CA GLY A 9 5.48 -1.33 8.10
C GLY A 9 5.47 -1.96 9.48
N THR A 10 6.59 -2.59 9.80
CA THR A 10 6.80 -3.25 11.08
C THR A 10 6.70 -2.26 12.23
N GLY A 11 5.87 -2.61 13.23
CA GLY A 11 5.73 -1.78 14.43
C GLY A 11 4.97 -0.50 14.24
N THR A 12 4.32 -0.31 13.07
CA THR A 12 3.54 0.88 12.80
C THR A 12 2.09 0.54 12.47
N LYS A 13 1.20 1.49 12.68
CA LYS A 13 -0.21 1.35 12.36
C LYS A 13 -0.58 2.36 11.28
N LYS A 14 -1.71 2.12 10.60
CA LYS A 14 -2.14 2.98 9.48
C LYS A 14 -2.34 4.44 9.87
N ASP A 15 -2.63 4.72 11.14
CA ASP A 15 -2.91 6.08 11.62
C ASP A 15 -1.70 6.74 12.28
N GLU A 16 -0.52 6.15 12.13
CA GLU A 16 0.73 6.66 12.70
C GLU A 16 1.64 7.29 11.66
N PHE A 17 2.68 7.97 12.10
CA PHE A 17 3.71 8.59 11.26
C PHE A 17 3.08 9.55 10.25
N TRP A 18 3.62 9.51 9.03
CA TRP A 18 3.19 10.35 7.92
C TRP A 18 2.03 9.76 7.12
N PHE A 19 1.56 8.57 7.48
CA PHE A 19 0.54 7.87 6.67
C PHE A 19 -0.76 8.67 6.53
N PRO A 20 -1.39 9.16 7.63
CA PRO A 20 -2.63 9.94 7.47
C PRO A 20 -2.40 11.27 6.74
N TYR A 21 -1.26 11.89 7.00
CA TYR A 21 -0.92 13.16 6.33
C TYR A 21 -0.83 12.96 4.82
N LEU A 22 -0.08 11.92 4.40
CA LEU A 22 0.08 11.64 2.98
C LEU A 22 -1.26 11.28 2.32
N LYS A 23 -2.09 10.49 3.02
CA LYS A 23 -3.42 10.15 2.52
C LYS A 23 -4.23 11.42 2.23
N ASN A 24 -4.26 12.34 3.18
CA ASN A 24 -5.01 13.59 3.01
C ASN A 24 -4.48 14.43 1.84
N GLU A 25 -3.16 14.50 1.70
CA GLU A 25 -2.55 15.28 0.62
C GLU A 25 -2.82 14.66 -0.75
N LEU A 26 -2.78 13.35 -0.85
CA LEU A 26 -3.09 12.65 -2.09
C LEU A 26 -4.57 12.81 -2.45
N GLU A 27 -5.45 12.75 -1.47
CA GLU A 27 -6.88 12.97 -1.70
C GLU A 27 -7.17 14.38 -2.22
N LYS A 28 -6.45 15.38 -1.73
CA LYS A 28 -6.56 16.74 -2.26
C LYS A 28 -6.15 16.82 -3.72
N LEU A 29 -5.25 15.95 -4.17
CA LEU A 29 -4.79 15.90 -5.55
C LEU A 29 -5.68 15.02 -6.43
N GLY A 30 -6.79 14.52 -5.89
CA GLY A 30 -7.74 13.73 -6.65
C GLY A 30 -7.51 12.24 -6.65
N TYR A 31 -6.62 11.73 -5.79
CA TYR A 31 -6.40 10.29 -5.66
C TYR A 31 -7.47 9.65 -4.78
N ASP A 32 -7.89 8.46 -5.17
CA ASP A 32 -8.63 7.56 -4.29
C ASP A 32 -7.59 6.77 -3.51
N VAL A 33 -7.56 6.91 -2.19
CA VAL A 33 -6.47 6.37 -1.36
C VAL A 33 -6.96 5.25 -0.46
N TRP A 34 -6.26 4.11 -0.53
CA TRP A 34 -6.48 2.99 0.37
C TRP A 34 -5.30 2.89 1.33
N LEU A 35 -5.58 3.06 2.61
CA LEU A 35 -4.60 2.96 3.69
C LEU A 35 -5.12 1.91 4.68
N PRO A 36 -4.90 0.61 4.39
CA PRO A 36 -5.43 -0.44 5.25
C PRO A 36 -4.61 -0.64 6.51
N GLN A 37 -5.25 -1.16 7.56
CA GLN A 37 -4.56 -1.70 8.71
C GLN A 37 -4.22 -3.17 8.40
N LEU A 38 -2.93 -3.48 8.32
CA LEU A 38 -2.46 -4.84 8.08
C LEU A 38 -2.29 -5.57 9.40
N SER A 39 -2.48 -6.90 9.36
CA SER A 39 -2.47 -7.72 10.58
C SER A 39 -1.07 -7.88 11.17
N ASN A 40 -1.00 -8.00 12.50
CA ASN A 40 0.24 -8.32 13.21
C ASN A 40 1.41 -7.39 12.84
N ASP A 41 1.20 -6.07 12.98
CA ASP A 41 2.20 -5.09 12.58
C ASP A 41 3.53 -5.26 13.31
N GLU A 42 3.53 -5.79 14.54
CA GLU A 42 4.78 -6.04 15.29
C GLU A 42 5.55 -7.25 14.77
N HIS A 43 4.85 -8.21 14.17
CA HIS A 43 5.45 -9.42 13.61
C HIS A 43 4.82 -9.69 12.25
N PRO A 44 5.13 -8.88 11.24
CA PRO A 44 4.48 -8.98 9.94
C PRO A 44 4.68 -10.35 9.30
N ASN A 45 3.59 -10.89 8.76
CA ASN A 45 3.63 -12.11 7.96
C ASN A 45 3.24 -11.75 6.54
N LEU A 46 4.23 -11.66 5.66
CA LEU A 46 3.99 -11.25 4.27
C LEU A 46 3.12 -12.27 3.53
N ASN A 47 3.12 -13.53 3.97
CA ASN A 47 2.24 -14.55 3.38
C ASN A 47 0.76 -14.32 3.72
N GLU A 48 0.47 -13.53 4.75
CA GLU A 48 -0.89 -13.12 5.06
C GLU A 48 -1.23 -11.79 4.39
N TRP A 49 -0.28 -10.87 4.37
CA TRP A 49 -0.48 -9.54 3.81
C TRP A 49 -0.70 -9.60 2.30
N LEU A 50 0.08 -10.40 1.60
CA LEU A 50 0.04 -10.46 0.14
C LEU A 50 -1.35 -10.82 -0.41
N PRO A 51 -1.97 -11.93 0.00
CA PRO A 51 -3.30 -12.25 -0.53
C PRO A 51 -4.37 -11.23 -0.12
N TYR A 52 -4.27 -10.66 1.06
CA TYR A 52 -5.20 -9.63 1.50
C TYR A 52 -5.12 -8.40 0.59
N ILE A 53 -3.90 -7.94 0.29
CA ILE A 53 -3.69 -6.77 -0.55
C ILE A 53 -4.15 -7.05 -1.98
N LEU A 54 -3.81 -8.21 -2.53
CA LEU A 54 -4.21 -8.58 -3.89
C LEU A 54 -5.72 -8.70 -4.04
N SER A 55 -6.42 -9.18 -3.00
CA SER A 55 -7.86 -9.37 -3.06
C SER A 55 -8.65 -8.09 -2.89
N ASN A 56 -8.11 -7.12 -2.15
CA ASN A 56 -8.85 -5.91 -1.78
C ASN A 56 -8.36 -4.65 -2.48
N GLY A 57 -7.17 -4.65 -3.04
CA GLY A 57 -6.63 -3.50 -3.72
C GLY A 57 -7.11 -3.37 -5.16
N LYS A 58 -7.09 -2.14 -5.67
CA LYS A 58 -7.32 -1.85 -7.09
C LYS A 58 -5.98 -1.57 -7.75
N PHE A 59 -5.71 -2.29 -8.84
CA PHE A 59 -4.43 -2.15 -9.55
C PHE A 59 -4.69 -1.84 -11.01
N THR A 60 -4.33 -0.63 -11.42
CA THR A 60 -4.47 -0.15 -12.79
C THR A 60 -3.19 0.56 -13.21
N GLU A 61 -3.15 1.02 -14.44
CA GLU A 61 -2.01 1.79 -14.95
C GLU A 61 -1.86 3.14 -14.25
N GLU A 62 -2.87 3.57 -13.50
CA GLU A 62 -2.84 4.82 -12.76
C GLU A 62 -2.52 4.65 -11.27
N THR A 63 -2.29 3.41 -10.83
CA THR A 63 -2.06 3.11 -9.42
C THR A 63 -0.66 3.47 -8.97
N VAL A 64 -0.56 4.11 -7.79
CA VAL A 64 0.70 4.37 -7.11
C VAL A 64 0.73 3.53 -5.82
N LEU A 65 1.78 2.75 -5.63
CA LEU A 65 1.99 1.96 -4.43
C LEU A 65 3.07 2.63 -3.58
N ILE A 66 2.76 2.84 -2.30
CA ILE A 66 3.69 3.48 -1.36
C ILE A 66 3.81 2.57 -0.15
N GLY A 67 5.04 2.20 0.18
CA GLY A 67 5.27 1.28 1.29
C GLY A 67 6.43 1.69 2.17
N HIS A 68 6.33 1.35 3.45
CA HIS A 68 7.36 1.62 4.45
C HIS A 68 7.76 0.31 5.12
N SER A 69 9.05 0.01 5.17
CA SER A 69 9.59 -1.18 5.86
C SER A 69 8.97 -2.47 5.29
N ALA A 70 8.28 -3.26 6.12
CA ALA A 70 7.62 -4.49 5.65
C ALA A 70 6.58 -4.20 4.57
N GLY A 71 5.94 -3.02 4.61
CA GLY A 71 5.04 -2.58 3.54
C GLY A 71 5.75 -2.47 2.20
N ALA A 72 6.99 -1.97 2.20
CA ALA A 72 7.80 -1.90 0.99
C ALA A 72 8.15 -3.30 0.49
N GLN A 73 8.47 -4.22 1.40
CA GLN A 73 8.79 -5.60 1.04
C GLN A 73 7.63 -6.31 0.38
N VAL A 74 6.41 -6.15 0.93
CA VAL A 74 5.25 -6.81 0.35
C VAL A 74 4.89 -6.22 -1.02
N ILE A 75 5.18 -4.95 -1.26
CA ILE A 75 4.96 -4.36 -2.58
C ILE A 75 5.76 -5.10 -3.66
N LEU A 76 7.00 -5.48 -3.37
CA LEU A 76 7.80 -6.23 -4.33
C LEU A 76 7.11 -7.55 -4.72
N SER A 77 6.51 -8.23 -3.73
CA SER A 77 5.75 -9.46 -4.02
C SER A 77 4.46 -9.16 -4.78
N VAL A 78 3.78 -8.06 -4.44
CA VAL A 78 2.58 -7.64 -5.16
C VAL A 78 2.90 -7.43 -6.64
N LEU A 79 3.99 -6.74 -6.95
CA LEU A 79 4.38 -6.46 -8.33
C LEU A 79 4.59 -7.73 -9.14
N GLU A 80 5.09 -8.79 -8.52
CA GLU A 80 5.29 -10.07 -9.21
C GLU A 80 3.98 -10.75 -9.58
N HIS A 81 2.87 -10.39 -8.93
CA HIS A 81 1.57 -11.03 -9.14
C HIS A 81 0.60 -10.19 -9.96
N LEU A 82 1.01 -9.01 -10.40
CA LEU A 82 0.11 -8.14 -11.16
C LEU A 82 0.18 -8.43 -12.65
N ASP A 83 -0.99 -8.41 -13.31
CA ASP A 83 -1.11 -8.54 -14.75
C ASP A 83 -1.06 -7.19 -15.46
N VAL A 84 -1.02 -6.11 -14.71
CA VAL A 84 -1.05 -4.75 -15.23
C VAL A 84 0.18 -3.99 -14.75
N ALA A 85 0.73 -3.13 -15.60
CA ALA A 85 1.81 -2.23 -15.19
C ALA A 85 1.19 -1.06 -14.43
N ILE A 86 1.62 -0.85 -13.20
CA ILE A 86 1.16 0.30 -12.42
C ILE A 86 1.99 1.53 -12.75
N ARG A 87 1.52 2.70 -12.27
CA ARG A 87 2.20 3.95 -12.57
C ARG A 87 3.53 4.08 -11.83
N GLN A 88 3.57 3.77 -10.54
CA GLN A 88 4.76 3.98 -9.73
C GLN A 88 4.69 3.19 -8.43
N ALA A 89 5.85 2.74 -7.96
CA ALA A 89 6.00 2.19 -6.62
C ALA A 89 7.08 2.99 -5.89
N ILE A 90 6.77 3.43 -4.68
CA ILE A 90 7.68 4.19 -3.82
C ILE A 90 7.94 3.36 -2.58
N LEU A 91 9.17 2.95 -2.42
CA LEU A 91 9.58 2.01 -1.36
C LEU A 91 10.44 2.69 -0.30
#